data_9f914194598789ce5bd79a76bedebf7a
#
_entry.id   9f914194598789ce5bd79a76bedebf7a
#
_cell.length_a   1.000
_cell.length_b   1.000
_cell.length_c   1.000
_cell.angle_alpha   90.00
_cell.angle_beta   90.00
_cell.angle_gamma   90.00
#
_symmetry.space_group_name_H-M   'P 1'
#
loop_
_entity.id
_entity.type
_entity.pdbx_description
1 polymer ?
#
loop_
_entity_poly.entity_id
_entity_poly.type
_entity_poly.pdbx_seq_one_letter_code
_entity_poly.pdbx_strand_id
1 'polypeptide(L)'
;QDTIYTGSEGARLLFTNCYIEGTTDFIFGPSTALFEYCELHSKRDSYITAASTPQNIEFGYVFKNCKLTAAPGVKKVYLGRPWRPYAATAFINCEFGNHIRPEGWHNWKNPENEKTARYAEFGNTGEGAKTEGRVAWAEQLTKKEVLKYTPENIFKEDSNWYPYK
;
A
#
# COMPACT_ATOMS: atom_id res chain seq x y z
N GLN A 1 -4.65 0.91 -16.24
CA GLN A 1 -5.08 1.83 -15.20
C GLN A 1 -6.30 1.26 -14.50
N ASP A 2 -6.47 1.55 -13.19
CA ASP A 2 -7.71 1.30 -12.44
C ASP A 2 -8.19 -0.17 -12.46
N THR A 3 -7.35 -1.10 -11.98
CA THR A 3 -7.72 -2.54 -11.98
C THR A 3 -8.68 -2.88 -10.85
N ILE A 4 -8.42 -2.41 -9.62
CA ILE A 4 -9.26 -2.64 -8.45
C ILE A 4 -9.69 -1.31 -7.86
N TYR A 5 -10.98 -1.00 -7.98
CA TYR A 5 -11.63 0.03 -7.19
C TYR A 5 -12.23 -0.57 -5.93
N THR A 6 -11.78 -0.14 -4.77
CA THR A 6 -12.17 -0.73 -3.49
C THR A 6 -13.50 -0.22 -2.93
N GLY A 7 -14.27 0.53 -3.71
CA GLY A 7 -15.65 0.88 -3.41
C GLY A 7 -15.84 1.87 -2.27
N SER A 8 -16.76 1.55 -1.35
CA SER A 8 -17.31 2.50 -0.35
C SER A 8 -16.40 2.74 0.84
N GLU A 9 -16.50 3.93 1.45
CA GLU A 9 -15.96 4.21 2.77
C GLU A 9 -16.51 3.21 3.81
N GLY A 10 -15.65 2.76 4.71
CA GLY A 10 -15.99 1.78 5.73
C GLY A 10 -16.11 0.33 5.24
N ALA A 11 -16.04 0.08 3.94
CA ALA A 11 -15.96 -1.29 3.44
C ALA A 11 -14.63 -1.94 3.83
N ARG A 12 -14.67 -3.25 4.03
CA ARG A 12 -13.52 -4.08 4.43
C ARG A 12 -13.32 -5.18 3.40
N LEU A 13 -12.10 -5.32 2.91
CA LEU A 13 -11.76 -6.22 1.83
C LEU A 13 -10.55 -7.07 2.20
N LEU A 14 -10.59 -8.34 1.85
CA LEU A 14 -9.46 -9.26 1.98
C LEU A 14 -9.10 -9.85 0.62
N PHE A 15 -7.86 -9.70 0.24
CA PHE A 15 -7.26 -10.34 -0.92
C PHE A 15 -6.13 -11.24 -0.43
N THR A 16 -6.19 -12.52 -0.75
CA THR A 16 -5.14 -13.46 -0.34
C THR A 16 -4.74 -14.36 -1.50
N ASN A 17 -3.43 -14.56 -1.67
CA ASN A 17 -2.86 -15.38 -2.75
C ASN A 17 -3.33 -14.94 -4.15
N CYS A 18 -3.52 -13.63 -4.37
CA CYS A 18 -3.97 -13.08 -5.64
C CYS A 18 -2.78 -12.61 -6.48
N TYR A 19 -2.91 -12.74 -7.80
CA TYR A 19 -2.10 -12.01 -8.77
C TYR A 19 -2.89 -10.79 -9.26
N ILE A 20 -2.32 -9.60 -9.07
CA ILE A 20 -2.97 -8.32 -9.41
C ILE A 20 -2.01 -7.54 -10.29
N GLU A 21 -2.42 -7.22 -11.52
CA GLU A 21 -1.59 -6.44 -12.43
C GLU A 21 -2.27 -5.17 -12.92
N GLY A 22 -1.48 -4.18 -13.23
CA GLY A 22 -2.00 -2.93 -13.79
C GLY A 22 -0.93 -1.93 -14.19
N THR A 23 -1.37 -0.75 -14.56
CA THR A 23 -0.50 0.34 -14.99
C THR A 23 -0.47 1.48 -13.98
N THR A 24 -1.47 2.37 -13.99
CA THR A 24 -1.52 3.56 -13.14
C THR A 24 -2.60 3.40 -12.08
N ASP A 25 -2.26 3.64 -10.81
CA ASP A 25 -3.21 3.63 -9.69
C ASP A 25 -4.09 2.38 -9.69
N PHE A 26 -3.48 1.22 -9.96
CA PHE A 26 -4.27 0.04 -10.27
C PHE A 26 -4.96 -0.60 -9.05
N ILE A 27 -4.66 -0.10 -7.84
CA ILE A 27 -5.41 -0.38 -6.61
C ILE A 27 -5.78 0.97 -5.99
N PHE A 28 -7.05 1.35 -6.01
CA PHE A 28 -7.48 2.69 -5.61
C PHE A 28 -8.83 2.69 -4.89
N GLY A 29 -9.08 3.73 -4.07
CA GLY A 29 -10.35 3.92 -3.37
C GLY A 29 -10.22 4.10 -1.86
N PRO A 30 -11.38 4.21 -1.14
CA PRO A 30 -11.44 4.64 0.25
C PRO A 30 -11.47 3.51 1.30
N SER A 31 -11.65 2.25 0.88
CA SER A 31 -11.90 1.14 1.81
C SER A 31 -10.68 0.74 2.62
N THR A 32 -10.90 0.07 3.73
CA THR A 32 -9.89 -0.73 4.42
C THR A 32 -9.69 -2.05 3.66
N ALA A 33 -8.49 -2.33 3.19
CA ALA A 33 -8.20 -3.57 2.47
C ALA A 33 -6.89 -4.20 2.92
N LEU A 34 -6.93 -5.48 3.29
CA LEU A 34 -5.77 -6.29 3.60
C LEU A 34 -5.44 -7.18 2.40
N PHE A 35 -4.19 -7.09 1.95
CA PHE A 35 -3.62 -7.93 0.90
C PHE A 35 -2.56 -8.82 1.53
N GLU A 36 -2.73 -10.13 1.48
CA GLU A 36 -1.78 -11.08 2.04
C GLU A 36 -1.30 -12.07 0.97
N TYR A 37 0.01 -12.26 0.89
CA TYR A 37 0.63 -13.21 -0.05
C TYR A 37 0.23 -12.97 -1.51
N CYS A 38 -0.04 -11.71 -1.88
CA CYS A 38 -0.38 -11.34 -3.24
C CYS A 38 0.87 -10.97 -4.05
N GLU A 39 0.81 -11.19 -5.36
CA GLU A 39 1.76 -10.60 -6.30
C GLU A 39 1.13 -9.36 -6.94
N LEU A 40 1.84 -8.23 -6.86
CA LEU A 40 1.44 -6.95 -7.46
C LEU A 40 2.36 -6.68 -8.64
N HIS A 41 1.85 -6.80 -9.86
CA HIS A 41 2.65 -6.71 -11.07
C HIS A 41 2.44 -5.39 -11.83
N SER A 42 3.48 -4.57 -11.86
CA SER A 42 3.46 -3.26 -12.56
C SER A 42 3.78 -3.44 -14.04
N LYS A 43 2.85 -3.09 -14.90
CA LYS A 43 3.00 -3.18 -16.38
C LYS A 43 3.58 -1.91 -17.00
N ARG A 44 3.78 -0.83 -16.23
CA ARG A 44 4.24 0.48 -16.70
C ARG A 44 4.90 1.25 -15.55
N ASP A 45 5.81 2.15 -15.90
CA ASP A 45 6.32 3.16 -14.99
C ASP A 45 5.18 4.07 -14.51
N SER A 46 4.71 3.91 -13.29
CA SER A 46 3.59 4.67 -12.72
C SER A 46 3.46 4.43 -11.20
N TYR A 47 2.24 4.21 -10.71
CA TYR A 47 1.91 4.08 -9.28
C TYR A 47 1.11 2.81 -9.03
N ILE A 48 1.40 2.09 -7.95
CA ILE A 48 0.65 0.88 -7.57
C ILE A 48 -0.67 1.30 -6.93
N THR A 49 -0.62 2.15 -5.90
CA THR A 49 -1.79 2.50 -5.11
C THR A 49 -2.18 3.98 -5.23
N ALA A 50 -3.48 4.26 -5.14
CA ALA A 50 -4.05 5.58 -4.97
C ALA A 50 -5.17 5.52 -3.92
N ALA A 51 -4.78 5.45 -2.66
CA ALA A 51 -5.72 5.41 -1.55
C ALA A 51 -6.44 6.76 -1.36
N SER A 52 -7.69 6.69 -0.91
CA SER A 52 -8.48 7.85 -0.50
C SER A 52 -9.12 7.63 0.88
N THR A 53 -8.38 6.99 1.76
CA THR A 53 -8.82 6.64 3.12
C THR A 53 -9.31 7.87 3.88
N PRO A 54 -10.52 7.85 4.45
CA PRO A 54 -11.01 8.95 5.26
C PRO A 54 -10.17 9.21 6.52
N GLN A 55 -10.22 10.44 7.04
CA GLN A 55 -9.43 10.85 8.21
C GLN A 55 -9.71 10.01 9.45
N ASN A 56 -10.98 9.65 9.67
CA ASN A 56 -11.43 8.89 10.83
C ASN A 56 -11.22 7.38 10.72
N ILE A 57 -10.74 6.89 9.59
CA ILE A 57 -10.43 5.46 9.36
C ILE A 57 -8.94 5.25 9.55
N GLU A 58 -8.58 4.41 10.51
CA GLU A 58 -7.18 4.19 10.89
C GLU A 58 -6.39 3.45 9.80
N PHE A 59 -6.92 2.36 9.27
CA PHE A 59 -6.26 1.54 8.26
C PHE A 59 -6.91 1.71 6.89
N GLY A 60 -6.11 2.08 5.90
CA GLY A 60 -6.48 2.02 4.49
C GLY A 60 -6.02 0.70 3.87
N TYR A 61 -5.04 0.75 2.98
CA TYR A 61 -4.45 -0.45 2.40
C TYR A 61 -3.32 -0.99 3.26
N VAL A 62 -3.35 -2.28 3.52
CA VAL A 62 -2.27 -2.99 4.21
C VAL A 62 -1.84 -4.18 3.35
N PHE A 63 -0.59 -4.17 2.91
CA PHE A 63 0.03 -5.25 2.16
C PHE A 63 0.97 -6.01 3.08
N LYS A 64 0.77 -7.32 3.24
CA LYS A 64 1.59 -8.19 4.09
C LYS A 64 2.12 -9.37 3.29
N ASN A 65 3.41 -9.61 3.37
CA ASN A 65 4.06 -10.74 2.72
C ASN A 65 3.79 -10.79 1.21
N CYS A 66 3.61 -9.63 0.58
CA CYS A 66 3.34 -9.50 -0.84
C CYS A 66 4.65 -9.40 -1.64
N LYS A 67 4.58 -9.72 -2.92
CA LYS A 67 5.67 -9.55 -3.86
C LYS A 67 5.33 -8.48 -4.90
N LEU A 68 6.22 -7.52 -5.09
CA LEU A 68 6.08 -6.47 -6.09
C LEU A 68 7.00 -6.79 -7.26
N THR A 69 6.40 -7.05 -8.41
CA THR A 69 7.09 -7.39 -9.66
C THR A 69 6.76 -6.41 -10.78
N ALA A 70 7.47 -6.49 -11.90
CA ALA A 70 7.21 -5.62 -13.03
C ALA A 70 7.51 -6.28 -14.37
N ALA A 71 6.84 -5.79 -15.41
CA ALA A 71 7.11 -6.18 -16.79
C ALA A 71 8.53 -5.76 -17.23
N PRO A 72 9.12 -6.46 -18.20
CA PRO A 72 10.43 -6.09 -18.73
C PRO A 72 10.51 -4.61 -19.15
N GLY A 73 11.56 -3.91 -18.68
CA GLY A 73 11.77 -2.49 -19.00
C GLY A 73 11.10 -1.49 -18.05
N VAL A 74 10.21 -1.91 -17.18
CA VAL A 74 9.61 -1.06 -16.13
C VAL A 74 10.63 -0.85 -15.01
N LYS A 75 10.90 0.41 -14.63
CA LYS A 75 11.98 0.77 -13.68
C LYS A 75 11.66 1.91 -12.73
N LYS A 76 10.51 2.58 -12.89
CA LYS A 76 10.20 3.83 -12.17
C LYS A 76 8.79 3.81 -11.61
N VAL A 77 8.54 2.87 -10.69
CA VAL A 77 7.22 2.69 -10.06
C VAL A 77 7.25 3.25 -8.64
N TYR A 78 6.22 4.01 -8.29
CA TYR A 78 5.96 4.41 -6.91
C TYR A 78 5.06 3.37 -6.21
N LEU A 79 5.26 3.16 -4.93
CA LEU A 79 4.38 2.36 -4.07
C LEU A 79 2.95 2.93 -4.03
N GLY A 80 2.86 4.26 -4.08
CA GLY A 80 1.58 4.93 -4.15
C GLY A 80 1.64 6.43 -4.12
N ARG A 81 0.45 7.02 -4.27
CA ARG A 81 0.20 8.45 -4.11
C ARG A 81 -1.18 8.70 -3.49
N PRO A 82 -1.38 9.76 -2.67
CA PRO A 82 -2.64 10.00 -1.99
C PRO A 82 -3.68 10.63 -2.93
N TRP A 83 -4.73 9.86 -3.28
CA TRP A 83 -5.82 10.42 -4.09
C TRP A 83 -6.64 11.46 -3.32
N ARG A 84 -6.69 11.35 -2.00
CA ARG A 84 -7.31 12.33 -1.08
C ARG A 84 -6.39 12.54 0.12
N PRO A 85 -6.56 13.65 0.87
CA PRO A 85 -5.93 13.81 2.18
C PRO A 85 -6.20 12.62 3.09
N TYR A 86 -5.29 12.33 4.01
CA TYR A 86 -5.32 11.22 4.97
C TYR A 86 -5.23 9.81 4.36
N ALA A 87 -4.97 9.69 3.07
CA ALA A 87 -4.71 8.39 2.43
C ALA A 87 -3.73 7.54 3.26
N ALA A 88 -4.09 6.30 3.53
CA ALA A 88 -3.30 5.37 4.34
C ALA A 88 -2.92 4.13 3.54
N THR A 89 -1.63 3.81 3.49
CA THR A 89 -1.13 2.58 2.85
C THR A 89 0.12 2.11 3.58
N ALA A 90 0.18 0.83 3.92
CA ALA A 90 1.34 0.22 4.55
C ALA A 90 1.81 -1.03 3.79
N PHE A 91 3.13 -1.17 3.62
CA PHE A 91 3.76 -2.40 3.12
C PHE A 91 4.59 -3.03 4.23
N ILE A 92 4.30 -4.28 4.57
CA ILE A 92 4.89 -4.99 5.72
C ILE A 92 5.42 -6.35 5.26
N ASN A 93 6.71 -6.59 5.48
CA ASN A 93 7.40 -7.83 5.13
C ASN A 93 7.21 -8.23 3.65
N CYS A 94 7.16 -7.27 2.75
CA CYS A 94 7.01 -7.50 1.32
C CYS A 94 8.37 -7.60 0.62
N GLU A 95 8.41 -8.23 -0.55
CA GLU A 95 9.57 -8.26 -1.43
C GLU A 95 9.39 -7.24 -2.56
N PHE A 96 10.30 -6.28 -2.67
CA PHE A 96 10.25 -5.22 -3.68
C PHE A 96 11.29 -5.44 -4.78
N GLY A 97 10.83 -5.58 -6.00
CA GLY A 97 11.71 -5.60 -7.18
C GLY A 97 12.42 -4.25 -7.40
N ASN A 98 13.45 -4.26 -8.21
CA ASN A 98 14.30 -3.09 -8.50
C ASN A 98 13.59 -1.98 -9.30
N HIS A 99 12.35 -2.21 -9.70
CA HIS A 99 11.51 -1.21 -10.39
C HIS A 99 10.94 -0.15 -9.44
N ILE A 100 10.95 -0.40 -8.13
CA ILE A 100 10.45 0.57 -7.14
C ILE A 100 11.45 1.72 -7.01
N ARG A 101 10.95 2.93 -7.15
CA ARG A 101 11.76 4.16 -7.05
C ARG A 101 12.33 4.34 -5.65
N PRO A 102 13.55 4.93 -5.52
CA PRO A 102 14.12 5.24 -4.21
C PRO A 102 13.21 6.10 -3.33
N GLU A 103 12.50 7.06 -3.91
CA GLU A 103 11.55 7.92 -3.19
C GLU A 103 10.39 7.14 -2.57
N GLY A 104 10.02 6.01 -3.15
CA GLY A 104 8.94 5.12 -2.73
C GLY A 104 7.55 5.68 -2.97
N TRP A 105 7.29 6.91 -2.56
CA TRP A 105 5.98 7.55 -2.55
C TRP A 105 5.99 8.89 -3.29
N HIS A 106 4.82 9.30 -3.76
CA HIS A 106 4.64 10.56 -4.48
C HIS A 106 3.47 11.37 -3.87
N ASN A 107 3.62 12.67 -3.78
CA ASN A 107 2.65 13.56 -3.11
C ASN A 107 1.50 14.04 -4.00
N TRP A 108 1.32 13.46 -5.19
CA TRP A 108 0.34 13.93 -6.19
C TRP A 108 0.56 15.38 -6.67
N LYS A 109 1.81 15.85 -6.65
CA LYS A 109 2.18 17.26 -6.93
C LYS A 109 1.48 18.28 -6.00
N ASN A 110 1.11 17.85 -4.81
CA ASN A 110 0.51 18.70 -3.79
C ASN A 110 1.25 18.51 -2.45
N PRO A 111 2.08 19.47 -2.03
CA PRO A 111 2.83 19.39 -0.75
C PRO A 111 1.95 19.27 0.50
N GLU A 112 0.70 19.73 0.46
CA GLU A 112 -0.22 19.57 1.59
C GLU A 112 -0.55 18.09 1.89
N ASN A 113 -0.48 17.23 0.87
CA ASN A 113 -0.66 15.80 1.06
C ASN A 113 0.42 15.18 1.95
N GLU A 114 1.63 15.73 1.96
CA GLU A 114 2.72 15.24 2.80
C GLU A 114 2.44 15.38 4.29
N LYS A 115 1.60 16.35 4.67
CA LYS A 115 1.21 16.61 6.06
C LYS A 115 0.14 15.64 6.57
N THR A 116 -0.59 15.00 5.68
CA THR A 116 -1.77 14.20 6.02
C THR A 116 -1.67 12.75 5.60
N ALA A 117 -0.87 12.42 4.58
CA ALA A 117 -0.69 11.05 4.13
C ALA A 117 -0.09 10.17 5.23
N ARG A 118 -0.63 8.96 5.39
CA ARG A 118 -0.25 7.97 6.40
C ARG A 118 0.35 6.74 5.70
N TYR A 119 1.54 6.95 5.13
CA TYR A 119 2.25 5.93 4.38
C TYR A 119 3.36 5.32 5.21
N ALA A 120 3.41 3.99 5.27
CA ALA A 120 4.29 3.27 6.16
C ALA A 120 4.94 2.04 5.52
N GLU A 121 6.12 1.72 5.97
CA GLU A 121 6.88 0.54 5.56
C GLU A 121 7.50 -0.16 6.78
N PHE A 122 7.59 -1.51 6.74
CA PHE A 122 8.30 -2.30 7.75
C PHE A 122 8.82 -3.61 7.18
N GLY A 123 10.10 -3.90 7.42
CA GLY A 123 10.67 -5.23 7.19
C GLY A 123 10.66 -5.69 5.72
N ASN A 124 10.49 -4.77 4.77
CA ASN A 124 10.49 -5.09 3.36
C ASN A 124 11.91 -5.46 2.89
N THR A 125 11.99 -6.32 1.89
CA THR A 125 13.24 -6.86 1.34
C THR A 125 13.32 -6.63 -0.18
N GLY A 126 14.48 -6.92 -0.76
CA GLY A 126 14.74 -6.75 -2.19
C GLY A 126 15.34 -5.40 -2.56
N GLU A 127 15.73 -5.26 -3.82
CA GLU A 127 16.46 -4.07 -4.31
C GLU A 127 15.65 -2.76 -4.16
N GLY A 128 14.33 -2.82 -4.34
CA GLY A 128 13.44 -1.68 -4.21
C GLY A 128 13.06 -1.29 -2.78
N ALA A 129 13.48 -2.08 -1.77
CA ALA A 129 13.15 -1.85 -0.37
C ALA A 129 14.19 -0.99 0.39
N LYS A 130 15.22 -0.52 -0.29
CA LYS A 130 16.23 0.38 0.30
C LYS A 130 15.56 1.69 0.72
N THR A 131 15.76 2.09 1.98
CA THR A 131 15.04 3.22 2.58
C THR A 131 15.80 4.55 2.53
N GLU A 132 17.07 4.55 2.16
CA GLU A 132 17.94 5.74 2.17
C GLU A 132 17.46 6.86 1.25
N GLY A 133 16.68 6.54 0.22
CA GLY A 133 16.10 7.51 -0.71
C GLY A 133 14.63 7.82 -0.47
N ARG A 134 13.99 7.20 0.56
CA ARG A 134 12.55 7.40 0.82
C ARG A 134 12.24 8.86 1.17
N VAL A 135 11.08 9.31 0.74
CA VAL A 135 10.57 10.62 1.14
C VAL A 135 10.43 10.72 2.66
N ALA A 136 10.80 11.88 3.22
CA ALA A 136 10.85 12.07 4.67
C ALA A 136 9.47 12.02 5.37
N TRP A 137 8.38 12.18 4.61
CA TRP A 137 7.01 12.15 5.13
C TRP A 137 6.37 10.75 5.14
N ALA A 138 7.07 9.73 4.65
CA ALA A 138 6.66 8.34 4.80
C ALA A 138 7.36 7.70 6.01
N GLU A 139 6.63 6.91 6.75
CA GLU A 139 7.06 6.35 8.03
C GLU A 139 7.78 5.01 7.84
N GLN A 140 8.91 4.84 8.52
CA GLN A 140 9.53 3.53 8.73
C GLN A 140 9.10 3.05 10.11
N LEU A 141 8.19 2.08 10.15
CA LEU A 141 7.63 1.59 11.43
C LEU A 141 8.68 0.89 12.28
N THR A 142 8.58 1.08 13.57
CA THR A 142 9.34 0.30 14.56
C THR A 142 8.72 -1.08 14.79
N LYS A 143 9.49 -1.98 15.43
CA LYS A 143 8.98 -3.30 15.86
C LYS A 143 7.74 -3.20 16.77
N LYS A 144 7.60 -2.11 17.52
CA LYS A 144 6.44 -1.89 18.39
C LYS A 144 5.22 -1.43 17.58
N GLU A 145 5.42 -0.52 16.65
CA GLU A 145 4.33 0.05 15.85
C GLU A 145 3.72 -0.96 14.88
N VAL A 146 4.54 -1.84 14.29
CA VAL A 146 4.03 -2.86 13.37
C VAL A 146 3.09 -3.86 14.05
N LEU A 147 3.18 -4.04 15.38
CA LEU A 147 2.30 -4.96 16.13
C LEU A 147 0.81 -4.61 16.03
N LYS A 148 0.46 -3.36 15.71
CA LYS A 148 -0.93 -2.96 15.51
C LYS A 148 -1.54 -3.45 14.18
N TYR A 149 -0.72 -3.87 13.22
CA TYR A 149 -1.19 -4.32 11.90
C TYR A 149 -1.57 -5.79 11.89
N THR A 150 -2.44 -6.20 12.81
CA THR A 150 -3.06 -7.53 12.81
C THR A 150 -4.40 -7.50 12.10
N PRO A 151 -4.88 -8.62 11.53
CA PRO A 151 -6.22 -8.67 10.91
C PRO A 151 -7.33 -8.19 11.85
N GLU A 152 -7.25 -8.56 13.14
CA GLU A 152 -8.22 -8.16 14.16
C GLU A 152 -8.28 -6.64 14.32
N ASN A 153 -7.12 -5.96 14.36
CA ASN A 153 -7.06 -4.52 14.46
C ASN A 153 -7.45 -3.82 13.16
N ILE A 154 -7.01 -4.35 12.01
CA ILE A 154 -7.31 -3.80 10.68
C ILE A 154 -8.82 -3.81 10.42
N PHE A 155 -9.49 -4.93 10.73
CA PHE A 155 -10.91 -5.09 10.48
C PHE A 155 -11.79 -4.70 11.66
N LYS A 156 -11.18 -4.40 12.82
CA LYS A 156 -11.87 -4.00 14.08
C LYS A 156 -13.06 -4.92 14.42
N GLU A 157 -14.10 -4.37 14.96
CA GLU A 157 -15.21 -5.00 15.66
C GLU A 157 -15.88 -6.24 15.01
N ASP A 158 -15.49 -6.60 13.81
CA ASP A 158 -16.07 -7.75 13.09
C ASP A 158 -15.01 -8.70 12.56
N SER A 159 -14.11 -9.12 13.44
CA SER A 159 -13.12 -10.16 13.14
C SER A 159 -13.76 -11.51 12.76
N ASN A 160 -15.09 -11.65 12.91
CA ASN A 160 -15.79 -12.90 12.64
C ASN A 160 -15.87 -13.26 11.15
N TRP A 161 -15.75 -12.29 10.24
CA TRP A 161 -15.70 -12.60 8.82
C TRP A 161 -14.28 -12.89 8.29
N TYR A 162 -13.23 -12.58 9.05
CA TYR A 162 -11.87 -12.93 8.65
C TYR A 162 -11.70 -14.46 8.69
N PRO A 163 -11.45 -15.12 7.55
CA PRO A 163 -11.58 -16.59 7.45
C PRO A 163 -10.42 -17.38 8.08
N TYR A 164 -9.35 -16.71 8.50
CA TYR A 164 -8.14 -17.37 9.00
C TYR A 164 -7.92 -17.07 10.50
N LYS A 165 -8.81 -17.57 11.33
CA LYS A 165 -8.66 -17.53 12.80
C LYS A 165 -7.84 -18.68 13.31
#